data_c175bdd11b5c65b6cbfe442e9e1dafb6
#
_entry.id   c175bdd11b5c65b6cbfe442e9e1dafb6
#
_cell.length_a   1.000
_cell.length_b   1.000
_cell.length_c   1.000
_cell.angle_alpha   90.00
_cell.angle_beta   90.00
_cell.angle_gamma   90.00
#
_symmetry.space_group_name_H-M   'P 1'
#
loop_
_entity.id
_entity.type
_entity.pdbx_description
1 polymer ?
#
loop_
_entity_poly.entity_id
_entity_poly.type
_entity_poly.pdbx_seq_one_letter_code
_entity_poly.pdbx_strand_id
1 'polypeptide(L)'
;PSALSAVRIGTNSPARARSAGPRPARYVSHHSTRPDCNDADWAHAAIAAELIGKLQAQPLPPIRLTATIRTVKITEPRKGTFIFDMGQNFAGWPMLAVNVPTGTQITLRYGELLNKDGTLNPMTSVCGQIKAASAGGPGAPEVAWQSDTYIAKGDGIEVYMPLFTFHAFRYVEMTGYPGTPSVATLEGLRLNTDVAEVGTFACSNELLNRIQTMCRWTFLSNIFSVQSDCPHRERFGYGGDLVTTCDAFMLNYD
;
A
#
# COMPACT_ATOMS: atom_id res chain seq x y z
N PRO A 1 -15.42 31.55 0.00
CA PRO A 1 -15.89 30.64 -1.00
C PRO A 1 -14.71 29.81 -1.51
N SER A 2 -14.59 28.61 -0.99
CA SER A 2 -13.52 27.68 -1.33
C SER A 2 -13.93 26.90 -2.57
N ALA A 3 -13.12 26.97 -3.61
CA ALA A 3 -13.28 26.17 -4.81
C ALA A 3 -12.98 24.69 -4.48
N LEU A 4 -14.00 23.85 -4.52
CA LEU A 4 -13.87 22.40 -4.55
C LEU A 4 -13.34 22.01 -5.94
N SER A 5 -12.09 21.55 -6.00
CA SER A 5 -11.49 20.97 -7.20
C SER A 5 -12.17 19.63 -7.50
N ALA A 6 -12.88 19.55 -8.61
CA ALA A 6 -13.56 18.35 -9.06
C ALA A 6 -12.55 17.30 -9.53
N VAL A 7 -12.56 16.13 -8.91
CA VAL A 7 -11.84 14.94 -9.39
C VAL A 7 -12.62 14.37 -10.58
N ARG A 8 -12.05 14.41 -11.78
CA ARG A 8 -12.65 13.77 -12.96
C ARG A 8 -12.14 12.33 -13.09
N ILE A 9 -13.05 11.37 -13.01
CA ILE A 9 -12.77 9.94 -13.28
C ILE A 9 -13.18 9.68 -14.73
N GLY A 10 -12.20 9.38 -15.59
CA GLY A 10 -12.46 9.01 -16.99
C GLY A 10 -12.93 7.56 -17.10
N THR A 11 -14.11 7.32 -17.68
CA THR A 11 -14.57 5.98 -18.04
C THR A 11 -14.13 5.65 -19.47
N ASN A 12 -13.41 4.53 -19.65
CA ASN A 12 -13.10 3.97 -20.98
C ASN A 12 -14.35 3.30 -21.55
N SER A 13 -14.85 3.80 -22.67
CA SER A 13 -15.82 3.12 -23.53
C SER A 13 -15.09 2.05 -24.36
N PRO A 14 -15.68 0.85 -24.64
CA PRO A 14 -14.97 -0.22 -25.32
C PRO A 14 -14.87 0.05 -26.83
N ALA A 15 -13.75 0.57 -27.28
CA ALA A 15 -13.37 0.52 -28.69
C ALA A 15 -12.60 -0.78 -28.96
N ARG A 16 -13.00 -1.48 -30.02
CA ARG A 16 -12.51 -2.77 -30.53
C ARG A 16 -11.02 -3.02 -30.33
N ALA A 17 -10.73 -4.18 -29.75
CA ALA A 17 -9.40 -4.72 -29.53
C ALA A 17 -8.61 -4.82 -30.85
N ARG A 18 -7.52 -4.07 -30.96
CA ARG A 18 -6.35 -4.44 -31.72
C ARG A 18 -5.29 -4.85 -30.71
N SER A 19 -4.70 -6.03 -30.89
CA SER A 19 -3.59 -6.56 -30.10
C SER A 19 -2.41 -5.59 -30.17
N ALA A 20 -2.25 -4.80 -29.10
CA ALA A 20 -1.06 -4.02 -28.85
C ALA A 20 -0.46 -4.54 -27.55
N GLY A 21 0.84 -4.88 -27.58
CA GLY A 21 1.62 -5.28 -26.43
C GLY A 21 1.51 -4.29 -25.25
N PRO A 22 2.07 -4.61 -24.08
CA PRO A 22 1.89 -3.82 -22.87
C PRO A 22 2.30 -2.37 -23.13
N ARG A 23 1.32 -1.48 -23.13
CA ARG A 23 1.59 -0.04 -23.19
C ARG A 23 2.25 0.34 -21.86
N PRO A 24 3.37 1.07 -21.89
CA PRO A 24 3.92 1.64 -20.67
C PRO A 24 2.83 2.46 -19.97
N ALA A 25 2.74 2.34 -18.66
CA ALA A 25 1.82 3.13 -17.85
C ALA A 25 1.94 4.60 -18.28
N ARG A 26 0.85 5.19 -18.75
CA ARG A 26 0.86 6.60 -19.14
C ARG A 26 1.14 7.40 -17.88
N TYR A 27 2.24 8.10 -17.90
CA TYR A 27 2.59 9.13 -16.94
C TYR A 27 1.39 10.07 -16.78
N VAL A 28 0.79 10.11 -15.62
CA VAL A 28 -0.05 11.25 -15.24
C VAL A 28 0.92 12.37 -14.93
N SER A 29 1.28 13.15 -15.94
CA SER A 29 2.14 14.31 -15.72
C SER A 29 1.39 15.29 -14.82
N HIS A 30 2.12 15.99 -13.96
CA HIS A 30 1.57 17.08 -13.12
C HIS A 30 0.90 18.22 -13.93
N HIS A 31 0.86 18.11 -15.25
CA HIS A 31 0.17 19.04 -16.15
C HIS A 31 -1.35 18.99 -16.02
N SER A 32 -1.94 17.86 -15.60
CA SER A 32 -3.40 17.74 -15.48
C SER A 32 -4.04 18.60 -14.39
N THR A 33 -3.24 19.15 -13.48
CA THR A 33 -3.71 20.03 -12.39
C THR A 33 -3.44 21.51 -12.65
N ARG A 34 -2.84 21.86 -13.79
CA ARG A 34 -2.56 23.24 -14.15
C ARG A 34 -3.77 23.91 -14.81
N PRO A 35 -4.00 25.22 -14.61
CA PRO A 35 -5.09 25.93 -15.25
C PRO A 35 -5.04 25.96 -16.78
N ASP A 36 -3.84 25.82 -17.34
CA ASP A 36 -3.52 25.80 -18.78
C ASP A 36 -3.47 24.39 -19.38
N CYS A 37 -3.93 23.37 -18.64
CA CYS A 37 -3.98 22.01 -19.15
C CYS A 37 -4.92 21.92 -20.36
N ASN A 38 -4.41 21.45 -21.49
CA ASN A 38 -5.24 21.15 -22.64
C ASN A 38 -6.00 19.84 -22.38
N ASP A 39 -7.28 19.93 -22.15
CA ASP A 39 -8.20 18.81 -21.93
C ASP A 39 -9.21 18.62 -23.08
N ALA A 40 -8.92 19.21 -24.24
CA ALA A 40 -9.81 19.15 -25.42
C ALA A 40 -10.15 17.73 -25.88
N ASP A 41 -9.22 16.77 -25.64
CA ASP A 41 -9.41 15.36 -25.99
C ASP A 41 -10.01 14.52 -24.85
N TRP A 42 -10.38 15.16 -23.75
CA TRP A 42 -10.97 14.44 -22.61
C TRP A 42 -12.47 14.25 -22.83
N ALA A 43 -12.98 13.08 -22.47
CA ALA A 43 -14.42 12.87 -22.43
C ALA A 43 -15.06 13.75 -21.33
N HIS A 44 -16.20 14.35 -21.61
CA HIS A 44 -16.96 15.07 -20.60
C HIS A 44 -17.40 14.12 -19.48
N ALA A 45 -17.41 14.64 -18.26
CA ALA A 45 -17.95 13.90 -17.12
C ALA A 45 -19.45 13.63 -17.37
N ALA A 46 -19.85 12.36 -17.20
CA ALA A 46 -21.26 12.00 -17.23
C ALA A 46 -21.91 12.39 -15.90
N ILE A 47 -23.12 12.95 -15.98
CA ILE A 47 -23.95 13.17 -14.80
C ILE A 47 -24.46 11.78 -14.36
N ALA A 48 -24.03 11.33 -13.20
CA ALA A 48 -24.54 10.08 -12.62
C ALA A 48 -25.95 10.30 -12.05
N ALA A 49 -26.72 9.22 -11.94
CA ALA A 49 -27.98 9.25 -11.23
C ALA A 49 -27.75 9.69 -9.78
N GLU A 50 -28.74 10.33 -9.19
CA GLU A 50 -28.68 10.80 -7.81
C GLU A 50 -28.35 9.65 -6.85
N LEU A 51 -27.37 9.86 -5.96
CA LEU A 51 -26.98 8.85 -4.98
C LEU A 51 -28.15 8.58 -4.03
N ILE A 52 -28.54 7.33 -3.95
CA ILE A 52 -29.55 6.89 -2.97
C ILE A 52 -28.89 6.81 -1.60
N GLY A 53 -29.16 7.77 -0.75
CA GLY A 53 -28.63 7.76 0.61
C GLY A 53 -28.50 9.16 1.19
N LYS A 54 -28.50 9.23 2.50
CA LYS A 54 -28.31 10.48 3.25
C LYS A 54 -26.81 10.65 3.56
N LEU A 55 -26.27 11.81 3.24
CA LEU A 55 -24.91 12.16 3.63
C LEU A 55 -24.83 12.23 5.17
N GLN A 56 -23.88 11.50 5.74
CA GLN A 56 -23.60 11.45 7.18
C GLN A 56 -22.11 11.62 7.43
N ALA A 57 -21.77 12.16 8.61
CA ALA A 57 -20.38 12.12 9.07
C ALA A 57 -19.93 10.68 9.31
N GLN A 58 -18.67 10.39 9.07
CA GLN A 58 -18.08 9.08 9.37
C GLN A 58 -18.16 8.83 10.89
N PRO A 59 -18.81 7.74 11.35
CA PRO A 59 -18.93 7.46 12.79
C PRO A 59 -17.67 6.80 13.37
N LEU A 60 -16.80 6.25 12.54
CA LEU A 60 -15.57 5.56 12.95
C LEU A 60 -14.38 6.52 12.99
N PRO A 61 -13.39 6.28 13.86
CA PRO A 61 -12.14 7.02 13.83
C PRO A 61 -11.48 6.95 12.44
N PRO A 62 -10.81 8.02 11.99
CA PRO A 62 -10.15 8.04 10.68
C PRO A 62 -8.93 7.12 10.64
N ILE A 63 -8.59 6.66 9.43
CA ILE A 63 -7.30 6.01 9.19
C ILE A 63 -6.22 7.09 9.24
N ARG A 64 -5.17 6.86 10.03
CA ARG A 64 -4.05 7.80 10.22
C ARG A 64 -2.71 7.10 10.12
N LEU A 65 -1.66 7.89 9.90
CA LEU A 65 -0.30 7.50 10.15
C LEU A 65 -0.10 7.47 11.67
N THR A 66 0.12 6.28 12.23
CA THR A 66 0.19 6.05 13.68
C THR A 66 1.60 5.73 14.18
N ALA A 67 2.52 5.34 13.29
CA ALA A 67 3.93 5.15 13.63
C ALA A 67 4.83 5.23 12.39
N THR A 68 6.09 5.64 12.61
CA THR A 68 7.17 5.51 11.64
C THR A 68 8.05 4.32 12.00
N ILE A 69 8.27 3.42 11.06
CA ILE A 69 9.05 2.20 11.20
C ILE A 69 10.36 2.40 10.43
N ARG A 70 11.47 2.42 11.13
CA ARG A 70 12.77 2.62 10.51
C ARG A 70 13.32 1.31 9.94
N THR A 71 13.98 1.39 8.80
CA THR A 71 14.76 0.28 8.27
C THR A 71 15.85 -0.11 9.26
N VAL A 72 15.89 -1.37 9.68
CA VAL A 72 16.90 -1.90 10.63
C VAL A 72 18.10 -2.50 9.91
N LYS A 73 17.93 -2.97 8.68
CA LYS A 73 18.99 -3.61 7.90
C LYS A 73 18.71 -3.52 6.41
N ILE A 74 19.80 -3.42 5.62
CA ILE A 74 19.77 -3.59 4.16
C ILE A 74 20.69 -4.74 3.80
N THR A 75 20.27 -5.57 2.84
CA THR A 75 21.09 -6.58 2.20
C THR A 75 20.97 -6.48 0.69
N GLU A 76 21.99 -6.96 -0.03
CA GLU A 76 22.01 -7.03 -1.49
C GLU A 76 22.20 -8.48 -1.92
N PRO A 77 21.12 -9.30 -1.95
CA PRO A 77 21.24 -10.71 -2.31
C PRO A 77 21.63 -10.92 -3.78
N ARG A 78 21.35 -9.95 -4.63
CA ARG A 78 21.77 -9.90 -6.03
C ARG A 78 22.16 -8.48 -6.40
N LYS A 79 23.14 -8.31 -7.25
CA LYS A 79 23.62 -6.99 -7.69
C LYS A 79 22.47 -6.09 -8.16
N GLY A 80 22.33 -4.91 -7.53
CA GLY A 80 21.29 -3.92 -7.82
C GLY A 80 19.91 -4.29 -7.27
N THR A 81 19.79 -5.35 -6.46
CA THR A 81 18.57 -5.74 -5.76
C THR A 81 18.79 -5.59 -4.25
N PHE A 82 18.17 -4.61 -3.64
CA PHE A 82 18.33 -4.31 -2.22
C PHE A 82 17.10 -4.75 -1.44
N ILE A 83 17.31 -5.43 -0.32
CA ILE A 83 16.25 -5.84 0.61
C ILE A 83 16.36 -4.98 1.87
N PHE A 84 15.32 -4.21 2.13
CA PHE A 84 15.15 -3.42 3.35
C PHE A 84 14.35 -4.24 4.36
N ASP A 85 14.91 -4.55 5.53
CA ASP A 85 14.21 -5.17 6.65
C ASP A 85 13.71 -4.07 7.60
N MET A 86 12.41 -3.97 7.76
CA MET A 86 11.77 -3.04 8.70
C MET A 86 11.82 -3.54 10.15
N GLY A 87 12.28 -4.78 10.40
CA GLY A 87 12.30 -5.39 11.73
C GLY A 87 10.94 -5.83 12.25
N GLN A 88 9.85 -5.28 11.73
CA GLN A 88 8.47 -5.53 12.13
C GLN A 88 7.58 -5.67 10.89
N ASN A 89 6.66 -6.64 10.90
CA ASN A 89 5.59 -6.73 9.91
C ASN A 89 4.45 -5.78 10.28
N PHE A 90 3.98 -4.97 9.33
CA PHE A 90 2.92 -3.98 9.55
C PHE A 90 2.20 -3.65 8.24
N ALA A 91 1.03 -3.03 8.34
CA ALA A 91 0.33 -2.46 7.19
C ALA A 91 0.55 -0.95 7.09
N GLY A 92 0.79 -0.46 5.87
CA GLY A 92 1.03 0.97 5.67
C GLY A 92 1.69 1.32 4.35
N TRP A 93 2.42 2.41 4.36
CA TRP A 93 3.14 2.95 3.21
C TRP A 93 4.65 2.80 3.35
N PRO A 94 5.37 2.59 2.24
CA PRO A 94 6.77 2.96 2.18
C PRO A 94 6.88 4.48 2.05
N MET A 95 7.83 5.08 2.70
CA MET A 95 8.30 6.43 2.43
C MET A 95 9.69 6.35 1.82
N LEU A 96 9.78 6.60 0.53
CA LEU A 96 11.03 6.59 -0.24
C LEU A 96 11.57 8.01 -0.34
N ALA A 97 12.80 8.24 0.13
CA ALA A 97 13.50 9.51 0.00
C ALA A 97 14.74 9.32 -0.88
N VAL A 98 14.80 10.00 -2.03
CA VAL A 98 15.85 9.81 -3.03
C VAL A 98 16.35 11.11 -3.61
N ASN A 99 17.61 11.10 -4.03
CA ASN A 99 18.22 12.13 -4.86
C ASN A 99 18.97 11.43 -6.00
N VAL A 100 18.28 11.27 -7.11
CA VAL A 100 18.73 10.45 -8.25
C VAL A 100 18.44 11.20 -9.56
N PRO A 101 19.10 10.85 -10.68
CA PRO A 101 18.87 11.52 -11.96
C PRO A 101 17.42 11.42 -12.45
N THR A 102 16.99 12.43 -13.22
CA THR A 102 15.70 12.45 -13.92
C THR A 102 15.48 11.16 -14.70
N GLY A 103 14.27 10.61 -14.60
CA GLY A 103 13.88 9.39 -15.32
C GLY A 103 14.36 8.09 -14.67
N THR A 104 15.11 8.16 -13.55
CA THR A 104 15.46 6.95 -12.79
C THR A 104 14.19 6.26 -12.33
N GLN A 105 14.01 5.01 -12.74
CA GLN A 105 12.87 4.19 -12.35
C GLN A 105 13.25 3.28 -11.19
N ILE A 106 12.63 3.47 -10.04
CA ILE A 106 12.80 2.66 -8.84
C ILE A 106 11.55 1.85 -8.62
N THR A 107 11.70 0.52 -8.51
CA THR A 107 10.58 -0.39 -8.22
C THR A 107 10.72 -0.92 -6.80
N LEU A 108 9.64 -0.83 -6.03
CA LEU A 108 9.49 -1.39 -4.70
C LEU A 108 8.55 -2.59 -4.75
N ARG A 109 8.94 -3.72 -4.18
CA ARG A 109 8.11 -4.91 -4.00
C ARG A 109 8.06 -5.27 -2.53
N TYR A 110 6.91 -5.75 -2.08
CA TYR A 110 6.64 -5.97 -0.66
C TYR A 110 6.44 -7.44 -0.35
N GLY A 111 6.88 -7.86 0.83
CA GLY A 111 6.69 -9.23 1.31
C GLY A 111 6.93 -9.35 2.80
N GLU A 112 6.46 -10.46 3.36
CA GLU A 112 6.55 -10.73 4.79
C GLU A 112 7.74 -11.62 5.15
N LEU A 113 8.21 -12.44 4.21
CA LEU A 113 9.30 -13.39 4.40
C LEU A 113 10.32 -13.30 3.26
N LEU A 114 11.52 -13.78 3.54
CA LEU A 114 12.58 -14.00 2.56
C LEU A 114 12.69 -15.49 2.20
N ASN A 115 13.20 -15.75 1.01
CA ASN A 115 13.67 -17.05 0.60
C ASN A 115 14.98 -17.38 1.33
N LYS A 116 15.43 -18.65 1.26
CA LYS A 116 16.68 -19.12 1.88
C LYS A 116 17.93 -18.40 1.35
N ASP A 117 17.87 -17.92 0.11
CA ASP A 117 18.95 -17.16 -0.54
C ASP A 117 18.92 -15.65 -0.21
N GLY A 118 18.03 -15.23 0.67
CA GLY A 118 17.88 -13.82 1.09
C GLY A 118 17.08 -12.95 0.14
N THR A 119 16.57 -13.47 -0.98
CA THR A 119 15.68 -12.74 -1.87
C THR A 119 14.27 -12.62 -1.29
N LEU A 120 13.51 -11.61 -1.73
CA LEU A 120 12.11 -11.46 -1.31
C LEU A 120 11.28 -12.67 -1.74
N ASN A 121 10.45 -13.19 -0.82
CA ASN A 121 9.39 -14.13 -1.18
C ASN A 121 8.07 -13.37 -1.45
N PRO A 122 7.79 -12.99 -2.68
CA PRO A 122 6.62 -12.19 -3.01
C PRO A 122 5.31 -12.96 -2.83
N MET A 123 5.36 -14.30 -2.76
CA MET A 123 4.18 -15.14 -2.57
C MET A 123 3.55 -14.97 -1.18
N THR A 124 4.27 -14.38 -0.23
CA THR A 124 3.72 -14.10 1.11
C THR A 124 2.71 -12.96 1.10
N SER A 125 2.73 -12.09 0.07
CA SER A 125 1.87 -10.90 -0.02
C SER A 125 1.09 -10.79 -1.34
N VAL A 126 1.13 -11.81 -2.19
CA VAL A 126 0.35 -11.84 -3.43
C VAL A 126 -1.14 -11.89 -3.13
N CYS A 127 -1.91 -10.99 -3.75
CA CYS A 127 -3.35 -10.96 -3.64
C CYS A 127 -3.98 -12.17 -4.32
N GLY A 128 -4.81 -12.87 -3.57
CA GLY A 128 -5.57 -14.01 -4.05
C GLY A 128 -4.71 -15.24 -4.35
N GLN A 129 -5.36 -16.33 -4.56
CA GLN A 129 -4.74 -17.51 -5.14
C GLN A 129 -4.44 -17.23 -6.60
N ILE A 130 -3.37 -17.80 -7.14
CA ILE A 130 -3.15 -17.84 -8.57
C ILE A 130 -4.35 -18.54 -9.18
N LYS A 131 -5.28 -17.75 -9.71
CA LYS A 131 -6.51 -18.24 -10.34
C LYS A 131 -6.25 -18.43 -11.82
N ALA A 132 -7.19 -19.07 -12.50
CA ALA A 132 -7.14 -19.21 -13.94
C ALA A 132 -6.94 -17.84 -14.61
N ALA A 133 -6.23 -17.81 -15.72
CA ALA A 133 -6.02 -16.61 -16.53
C ALA A 133 -7.35 -15.89 -16.77
N SER A 134 -7.35 -14.56 -16.66
CA SER A 134 -8.51 -13.67 -16.82
C SER A 134 -9.56 -13.71 -15.69
N ALA A 135 -9.30 -14.34 -14.57
CA ALA A 135 -10.24 -14.37 -13.43
C ALA A 135 -10.54 -12.96 -12.85
N GLY A 136 -9.66 -11.99 -13.06
CA GLY A 136 -9.83 -10.60 -12.64
C GLY A 136 -10.58 -9.70 -13.64
N GLY A 137 -11.05 -10.25 -14.77
CA GLY A 137 -11.70 -9.49 -15.83
C GLY A 137 -10.74 -8.96 -16.91
N PRO A 138 -11.25 -8.26 -17.93
CA PRO A 138 -10.46 -7.77 -19.04
C PRO A 138 -9.34 -6.83 -18.61
N GLY A 139 -8.09 -7.13 -18.97
CA GLY A 139 -6.92 -6.32 -18.66
C GLY A 139 -6.34 -6.49 -17.24
N ALA A 140 -6.95 -7.31 -16.39
CA ALA A 140 -6.37 -7.62 -15.09
C ALA A 140 -5.11 -8.50 -15.24
N PRO A 141 -4.06 -8.27 -14.45
CA PRO A 141 -2.90 -9.15 -14.41
C PRO A 141 -3.30 -10.52 -13.83
N GLU A 142 -2.62 -11.59 -14.26
CA GLU A 142 -2.82 -12.94 -13.68
C GLU A 142 -2.51 -12.99 -12.18
N VAL A 143 -1.55 -12.18 -11.75
CA VAL A 143 -1.14 -12.06 -10.36
C VAL A 143 -1.15 -10.59 -9.96
N ALA A 144 -1.86 -10.25 -8.88
CA ALA A 144 -1.85 -8.92 -8.31
C ALA A 144 -0.62 -8.76 -7.39
N TRP A 145 0.52 -8.45 -8.00
CA TRP A 145 1.75 -8.18 -7.27
C TRP A 145 1.63 -6.94 -6.37
N GLN A 146 2.10 -7.05 -5.14
CA GLN A 146 2.25 -5.91 -4.25
C GLN A 146 3.53 -5.17 -4.64
N SER A 147 3.40 -4.13 -5.46
CA SER A 147 4.54 -3.36 -5.96
C SER A 147 4.16 -1.95 -6.37
N ASP A 148 5.08 -1.01 -6.19
CA ASP A 148 5.00 0.36 -6.65
C ASP A 148 6.21 0.70 -7.50
N THR A 149 6.06 1.63 -8.43
CA THR A 149 7.14 2.14 -9.25
C THR A 149 7.17 3.66 -9.16
N TYR A 150 8.30 4.20 -8.77
CA TYR A 150 8.59 5.63 -8.74
C TYR A 150 9.53 6.00 -9.88
N ILE A 151 9.23 7.07 -10.60
CA ILE A 151 10.09 7.64 -11.62
C ILE A 151 10.51 9.04 -11.16
N ALA A 152 11.81 9.22 -10.96
CA ALA A 152 12.36 10.45 -10.40
C ALA A 152 12.28 11.62 -11.39
N LYS A 153 12.02 12.82 -10.84
CA LYS A 153 12.09 14.09 -11.57
C LYS A 153 13.52 14.56 -11.74
N GLY A 154 14.40 14.28 -10.77
CA GLY A 154 15.79 14.74 -10.73
C GLY A 154 15.97 16.13 -10.13
N ASP A 155 15.02 16.61 -9.34
CA ASP A 155 15.02 17.95 -8.71
C ASP A 155 15.54 17.92 -7.26
N GLY A 156 16.68 17.28 -7.01
CA GLY A 156 17.25 17.18 -5.67
C GLY A 156 16.61 16.05 -4.84
N ILE A 157 16.31 16.29 -3.57
CA ILE A 157 15.69 15.28 -2.69
C ILE A 157 14.19 15.20 -2.98
N GLU A 158 13.76 14.02 -3.39
CA GLU A 158 12.37 13.72 -3.66
C GLU A 158 11.85 12.71 -2.64
N VAL A 159 10.60 12.90 -2.19
CA VAL A 159 9.92 11.99 -1.26
C VAL A 159 8.69 11.42 -1.94
N TYR A 160 8.57 10.11 -1.94
CA TYR A 160 7.43 9.39 -2.52
C TYR A 160 6.75 8.50 -1.50
N MET A 161 5.43 8.51 -1.51
CA MET A 161 4.53 7.59 -0.81
C MET A 161 3.34 7.29 -1.72
N PRO A 162 2.82 6.04 -1.77
CA PRO A 162 1.58 5.75 -2.49
C PRO A 162 0.39 6.35 -1.74
N LEU A 163 -0.43 7.17 -2.42
CA LEU A 163 -1.56 7.88 -1.76
C LEU A 163 -2.88 7.10 -1.77
N PHE A 164 -3.07 6.15 -2.71
CA PHE A 164 -4.36 5.50 -2.94
C PHE A 164 -4.30 3.98 -2.76
N THR A 165 -3.25 3.48 -2.15
CA THR A 165 -3.06 2.07 -1.79
C THR A 165 -2.28 1.97 -0.50
N PHE A 166 -2.21 0.78 0.08
CA PHE A 166 -1.29 0.44 1.15
C PHE A 166 -0.84 -1.00 0.97
N HIS A 167 0.23 -1.39 1.65
CA HIS A 167 0.78 -2.74 1.60
C HIS A 167 0.98 -3.27 3.01
N ALA A 168 1.08 -4.60 3.16
CA ALA A 168 1.53 -5.20 4.40
C ALA A 168 2.84 -5.93 4.15
N PHE A 169 3.85 -5.62 4.94
CA PHE A 169 5.19 -6.09 4.71
C PHE A 169 6.09 -5.96 5.95
N ARG A 170 7.09 -6.80 5.99
CA ARG A 170 8.29 -6.61 6.80
C ARG A 170 9.47 -6.25 5.91
N TYR A 171 9.50 -6.79 4.69
CA TYR A 171 10.62 -6.60 3.76
C TYR A 171 10.17 -5.85 2.52
N VAL A 172 11.02 -4.93 2.07
CA VAL A 172 10.85 -4.23 0.80
C VAL A 172 12.05 -4.53 -0.09
N GLU A 173 11.80 -5.11 -1.24
CA GLU A 173 12.78 -5.26 -2.30
C GLU A 173 12.79 -3.99 -3.15
N MET A 174 13.94 -3.39 -3.31
CA MET A 174 14.16 -2.21 -4.16
C MET A 174 15.08 -2.57 -5.32
N THR A 175 14.64 -2.24 -6.53
CA THR A 175 15.45 -2.36 -7.76
C THR A 175 15.44 -1.04 -8.53
N GLY A 176 16.45 -0.85 -9.41
CA GLY A 176 16.58 0.36 -10.22
C GLY A 176 17.20 1.56 -9.50
N TYR A 177 17.59 1.43 -8.25
CA TYR A 177 18.30 2.48 -7.52
C TYR A 177 19.75 2.58 -8.01
N PRO A 178 20.25 3.77 -8.42
CA PRO A 178 21.62 3.93 -8.86
C PRO A 178 22.57 4.00 -7.65
N GLY A 179 23.54 3.10 -7.59
CA GLY A 179 24.49 3.02 -6.48
C GLY A 179 23.98 2.20 -5.31
N THR A 180 24.37 2.54 -4.09
CA THR A 180 24.01 1.83 -2.85
C THR A 180 23.11 2.68 -1.98
N PRO A 181 21.88 2.27 -1.66
CA PRO A 181 21.00 3.00 -0.78
C PRO A 181 21.45 2.92 0.68
N SER A 182 21.05 3.88 1.49
CA SER A 182 21.22 3.88 2.94
C SER A 182 19.93 3.46 3.66
N VAL A 183 20.01 3.16 4.95
CA VAL A 183 18.82 2.88 5.77
C VAL A 183 17.81 4.05 5.81
N ALA A 184 18.28 5.28 5.59
CA ALA A 184 17.42 6.47 5.51
C ALA A 184 16.72 6.63 4.15
N THR A 185 17.09 5.82 3.14
CA THR A 185 16.46 5.86 1.82
C THR A 185 15.02 5.38 1.85
N LEU A 186 14.68 4.46 2.78
CA LEU A 186 13.34 3.91 2.91
C LEU A 186 12.94 3.77 4.38
N GLU A 187 11.80 4.35 4.73
CA GLU A 187 11.12 4.15 6.00
C GLU A 187 9.72 3.59 5.77
N GLY A 188 9.16 2.94 6.78
CA GLY A 188 7.78 2.46 6.78
C GLY A 188 6.88 3.42 7.57
N LEU A 189 5.69 3.67 7.07
CA LEU A 189 4.67 4.48 7.72
C LEU A 189 3.48 3.59 8.04
N ARG A 190 3.30 3.21 9.34
CA ARG A 190 2.17 2.39 9.73
C ARG A 190 0.87 3.17 9.62
N LEU A 191 -0.08 2.60 8.92
CA LEU A 191 -1.45 3.11 8.78
C LEU A 191 -2.42 2.16 9.47
N ASN A 192 -3.36 2.71 10.20
CA ASN A 192 -4.52 1.99 10.75
C ASN A 192 -5.59 3.00 11.18
N THR A 193 -6.80 2.52 11.41
CA THR A 193 -7.83 3.30 12.11
C THR A 193 -7.28 3.75 13.46
N ASP A 194 -7.43 5.04 13.78
CA ASP A 194 -6.86 5.69 14.96
C ASP A 194 -7.64 5.30 16.23
N VAL A 195 -7.54 4.02 16.59
CA VAL A 195 -8.18 3.45 17.78
C VAL A 195 -7.33 3.72 19.02
N ALA A 196 -7.98 4.01 20.13
CA ALA A 196 -7.29 4.22 21.40
C ALA A 196 -6.85 2.89 22.02
N GLU A 197 -5.67 2.88 22.62
CA GLU A 197 -5.21 1.75 23.42
C GLU A 197 -5.86 1.80 24.81
N VAL A 198 -6.62 0.77 25.19
CA VAL A 198 -7.35 0.71 26.47
C VAL A 198 -6.90 -0.41 27.38
N GLY A 199 -6.24 -1.42 26.86
CA GLY A 199 -5.75 -2.57 27.65
C GLY A 199 -4.24 -2.68 27.69
N THR A 200 -3.73 -3.16 28.82
CA THR A 200 -2.31 -3.52 28.99
C THR A 200 -2.20 -4.94 29.53
N PHE A 201 -1.17 -5.66 29.08
CA PHE A 201 -0.86 -6.99 29.56
C PHE A 201 0.65 -7.13 29.76
N ALA A 202 1.03 -7.65 30.90
CA ALA A 202 2.40 -8.05 31.20
C ALA A 202 2.40 -9.19 32.21
N CYS A 203 3.29 -10.15 32.03
CA CYS A 203 3.50 -11.25 32.98
C CYS A 203 4.99 -11.64 33.02
N SER A 204 5.34 -12.55 33.95
CA SER A 204 6.72 -13.04 34.09
C SER A 204 7.18 -13.94 32.93
N ASN A 205 6.29 -14.42 32.09
CA ASN A 205 6.63 -15.26 30.94
C ASN A 205 6.80 -14.39 29.71
N GLU A 206 8.05 -14.21 29.26
CA GLU A 206 8.38 -13.39 28.10
C GLU A 206 7.75 -13.89 26.80
N LEU A 207 7.55 -15.19 26.64
CA LEU A 207 6.87 -15.73 25.45
C LEU A 207 5.43 -15.19 25.34
N LEU A 208 4.69 -15.14 26.46
CA LEU A 208 3.33 -14.61 26.47
C LEU A 208 3.30 -13.10 26.20
N ASN A 209 4.26 -12.35 26.73
CA ASN A 209 4.40 -10.92 26.43
C ASN A 209 4.64 -10.67 24.93
N ARG A 210 5.48 -11.49 24.30
CA ARG A 210 5.73 -11.42 22.85
C ARG A 210 4.51 -11.81 22.02
N ILE A 211 3.76 -12.82 22.43
CA ILE A 211 2.49 -13.21 21.78
C ILE A 211 1.50 -12.05 21.85
N GLN A 212 1.33 -11.44 23.01
CA GLN A 212 0.46 -10.27 23.17
C GLN A 212 0.88 -9.11 22.24
N THR A 213 2.16 -8.81 22.17
CA THR A 213 2.69 -7.79 21.27
C THR A 213 2.38 -8.13 19.80
N MET A 214 2.58 -9.37 19.40
CA MET A 214 2.27 -9.84 18.05
C MET A 214 0.78 -9.69 17.73
N CYS A 215 -0.12 -10.07 18.64
CA CYS A 215 -1.56 -9.89 18.48
C CYS A 215 -1.92 -8.42 18.25
N ARG A 216 -1.36 -7.51 19.04
CA ARG A 216 -1.60 -6.07 18.88
C ARG A 216 -1.14 -5.54 17.53
N TRP A 217 0.04 -5.94 17.04
CA TRP A 217 0.50 -5.58 15.70
C TRP A 217 -0.43 -6.13 14.61
N THR A 218 -0.93 -7.35 14.78
CA THR A 218 -1.87 -7.98 13.86
C THR A 218 -3.20 -7.23 13.81
N PHE A 219 -3.77 -6.86 14.95
CA PHE A 219 -4.99 -6.06 15.01
C PHE A 219 -4.84 -4.73 14.28
N LEU A 220 -3.78 -3.97 14.59
CA LEU A 220 -3.54 -2.68 13.94
C LEU A 220 -3.26 -2.82 12.44
N SER A 221 -2.69 -3.93 11.99
CA SER A 221 -2.46 -4.19 10.56
C SER A 221 -3.74 -4.55 9.80
N ASN A 222 -4.81 -4.93 10.51
CA ASN A 222 -6.06 -5.39 9.92
C ASN A 222 -7.25 -4.44 10.13
N ILE A 223 -7.06 -3.29 10.78
CA ILE A 223 -8.15 -2.34 11.05
C ILE A 223 -8.03 -1.09 10.17
N PHE A 224 -8.81 -1.07 9.08
CA PHE A 224 -8.94 0.04 8.15
C PHE A 224 -10.43 0.43 8.02
N SER A 225 -10.98 1.08 9.03
CA SER A 225 -12.39 1.34 9.30
C SER A 225 -13.16 0.06 9.62
N VAL A 226 -13.03 -0.98 8.83
CA VAL A 226 -13.56 -2.33 9.05
C VAL A 226 -12.37 -3.27 9.26
N GLN A 227 -12.51 -4.22 10.18
CA GLN A 227 -11.51 -5.27 10.34
C GLN A 227 -11.49 -6.17 9.11
N SER A 228 -10.30 -6.40 8.56
CA SER A 228 -10.09 -7.34 7.44
C SER A 228 -9.51 -8.66 7.92
N ASP A 229 -9.67 -9.71 7.11
CA ASP A 229 -9.06 -11.03 7.28
C ASP A 229 -7.54 -10.97 7.18
N CYS A 230 -7.04 -10.20 6.23
CA CYS A 230 -5.61 -9.98 6.01
C CYS A 230 -5.37 -8.62 5.35
N PRO A 231 -4.21 -7.97 5.64
CA PRO A 231 -3.98 -6.59 5.17
C PRO A 231 -3.36 -6.53 3.77
N HIS A 232 -3.07 -7.64 3.11
CA HIS A 232 -2.32 -7.66 1.85
C HIS A 232 -2.94 -8.51 0.75
N ARG A 233 -3.63 -9.61 1.05
CA ARG A 233 -4.20 -10.52 0.06
C ARG A 233 -5.63 -10.17 -0.30
N GLU A 234 -6.58 -10.53 0.55
CA GLU A 234 -8.01 -10.41 0.27
C GLU A 234 -8.55 -9.04 0.68
N ARG A 235 -8.17 -8.55 1.85
CA ARG A 235 -8.61 -7.26 2.44
C ARG A 235 -10.15 -7.18 2.58
N PHE A 236 -10.76 -8.31 2.92
CA PHE A 236 -12.21 -8.41 3.10
C PHE A 236 -12.61 -8.39 4.56
N GLY A 237 -13.74 -7.75 4.85
CA GLY A 237 -14.36 -7.73 6.17
C GLY A 237 -15.25 -8.95 6.41
N TYR A 238 -14.67 -10.15 6.53
CA TYR A 238 -15.43 -11.36 6.82
C TYR A 238 -15.98 -11.34 8.26
N GLY A 239 -17.29 -11.66 8.39
CA GLY A 239 -17.94 -11.70 9.69
C GLY A 239 -17.36 -12.74 10.65
N GLY A 240 -16.84 -13.86 10.12
CA GLY A 240 -16.18 -14.90 10.92
C GLY A 240 -14.93 -14.39 11.63
N ASP A 241 -14.07 -13.65 10.94
CA ASP A 241 -12.86 -13.05 11.51
C ASP A 241 -13.22 -12.03 12.60
N LEU A 242 -14.22 -11.19 12.33
CA LEU A 242 -14.70 -10.21 13.30
C LEU A 242 -15.20 -10.88 14.57
N VAL A 243 -16.11 -11.87 14.45
CA VAL A 243 -16.69 -12.56 15.62
C VAL A 243 -15.63 -13.28 16.44
N THR A 244 -14.67 -13.92 15.78
CA THR A 244 -13.60 -14.69 16.46
C THR A 244 -12.63 -13.78 17.24
N THR A 245 -12.41 -12.56 16.78
CA THR A 245 -11.36 -11.68 17.33
C THR A 245 -11.89 -10.49 18.14
N CYS A 246 -13.21 -10.20 18.09
CA CYS A 246 -13.77 -8.99 18.68
C CYS A 246 -13.48 -8.84 20.18
N ASP A 247 -13.64 -9.88 20.99
CA ASP A 247 -13.37 -9.83 22.42
C ASP A 247 -11.91 -9.49 22.70
N ALA A 248 -10.98 -10.15 22.01
CA ALA A 248 -9.56 -9.90 22.16
C ALA A 248 -9.19 -8.50 21.65
N PHE A 249 -9.86 -8.01 20.60
CA PHE A 249 -9.65 -6.65 20.09
C PHE A 249 -10.10 -5.61 21.14
N MET A 250 -11.33 -5.74 21.67
CA MET A 250 -11.91 -4.80 22.65
C MET A 250 -11.17 -4.80 24.00
N LEU A 251 -10.42 -5.85 24.34
CA LEU A 251 -9.52 -5.86 25.49
C LEU A 251 -8.25 -5.02 25.29
N ASN A 252 -7.93 -4.65 24.07
CA ASN A 252 -6.73 -3.90 23.71
C ASN A 252 -7.03 -2.49 23.19
N TYR A 253 -8.14 -2.30 22.49
CA TYR A 253 -8.47 -1.06 21.77
C TYR A 253 -9.95 -0.69 21.91
N ASP A 254 -10.23 0.63 21.85
CA ASP A 254 -11.57 1.21 21.86
C ASP A 254 -11.88 1.81 20.49
#